data_dce53872d52904f57c3277523147e88d
#
_entry.id   dce53872d52904f57c3277523147e88d
#
_cell.length_a   1.000
_cell.length_b   1.000
_cell.length_c   1.000
_cell.angle_alpha   90.00
_cell.angle_beta   90.00
_cell.angle_gamma   90.00
#
_symmetry.space_group_name_H-M   'P 1'
#
loop_
_entity.id
_entity.type
_entity.pdbx_description
1 polymer ?
#
loop_
_entity_poly.entity_id
_entity_poly.type
_entity_poly.pdbx_seq_one_letter_code
_entity_poly.pdbx_strand_id
1 'polypeptide(L)'
;MDAELKLLADTGLQVTEAEEALDAGDPGPARAALDRAGEGLAELRRRWPALSAAQRGVVGGGAGPVRARLDAARARLPRQVALSDGAPERDPEEDAEPVAPG
;
A
#
# COMPACT_ATOMS: atom_id res chain seq x y z
N MET A 1 -17.75 -17.32 1.28
CA MET A 1 -17.35 -16.12 2.01
C MET A 1 -16.15 -16.31 2.93
N ASP A 2 -15.91 -17.50 3.43
CA ASP A 2 -14.78 -17.74 4.34
C ASP A 2 -13.45 -17.37 3.71
N ALA A 3 -13.29 -17.65 2.41
CA ALA A 3 -12.04 -17.33 1.72
C ALA A 3 -11.79 -15.82 1.69
N GLU A 4 -12.83 -15.03 1.52
CA GLU A 4 -12.70 -13.58 1.48
C GLU A 4 -12.42 -13.01 2.87
N LEU A 5 -13.05 -13.57 3.91
CA LEU A 5 -12.76 -13.15 5.28
C LEU A 5 -11.34 -13.50 5.69
N LYS A 6 -10.84 -14.68 5.28
CA LYS A 6 -9.46 -15.05 5.54
C LYS A 6 -8.49 -14.12 4.80
N LEU A 7 -8.79 -13.83 3.55
CA LEU A 7 -7.98 -12.91 2.77
C LEU A 7 -7.93 -11.53 3.43
N LEU A 8 -9.08 -11.06 3.92
CA LEU A 8 -9.15 -9.78 4.61
C LEU A 8 -8.32 -9.80 5.90
N ALA A 9 -8.41 -10.88 6.67
CA ALA A 9 -7.63 -11.01 7.90
C ALA A 9 -6.13 -11.04 7.60
N ASP A 10 -5.73 -11.80 6.58
CA ASP A 10 -4.33 -11.88 6.18
C ASP A 10 -3.83 -10.50 5.73
N THR A 11 -4.64 -9.77 4.98
CA THR A 11 -4.30 -8.43 4.54
C THR A 11 -4.11 -7.50 5.73
N GLY A 12 -5.00 -7.57 6.72
CA GLY A 12 -4.86 -6.79 7.96
C GLY A 12 -3.56 -7.09 8.70
N LEU A 13 -3.16 -8.37 8.72
CA LEU A 13 -1.89 -8.75 9.34
C LEU A 13 -0.70 -8.17 8.58
N GLN A 14 -0.76 -8.13 7.25
CA GLN A 14 0.29 -7.50 6.47
C GLN A 14 0.42 -6.01 6.80
N VAL A 15 -0.69 -5.32 6.97
CA VAL A 15 -0.65 -3.91 7.36
C VAL A 15 -0.03 -3.76 8.75
N THR A 16 -0.38 -4.63 9.69
CA THR A 16 0.20 -4.62 11.03
C THR A 16 1.71 -4.82 10.97
N GLU A 17 2.18 -5.78 10.16
CA GLU A 17 3.62 -6.00 9.98
C GLU A 17 4.31 -4.75 9.44
N ALA A 18 3.66 -4.08 8.50
CA ALA A 18 4.21 -2.85 7.93
C ALA A 18 4.31 -1.75 8.98
N GLU A 19 3.26 -1.60 9.79
CA GLU A 19 3.25 -0.60 10.84
C GLU A 19 4.38 -0.84 11.84
N GLU A 20 4.58 -2.10 12.22
CA GLU A 20 5.65 -2.48 13.14
C GLU A 20 7.02 -2.20 12.54
N ALA A 21 7.20 -2.52 11.25
CA ALA A 21 8.46 -2.26 10.58
C ALA A 21 8.75 -0.75 10.48
N LEU A 22 7.71 0.05 10.21
CA LEU A 22 7.87 1.49 10.19
C LEU A 22 8.26 2.04 11.56
N ASP A 23 7.63 1.52 12.61
CA ASP A 23 7.95 1.92 13.98
C ASP A 23 9.39 1.56 14.34
N ALA A 24 9.91 0.47 13.77
CA ALA A 24 11.28 0.04 13.99
C ALA A 24 12.29 0.74 13.08
N GLY A 25 11.83 1.58 12.18
CA GLY A 25 12.73 2.27 11.25
C GLY A 25 13.20 1.42 10.08
N ASP A 26 12.43 0.38 9.72
CA ASP A 26 12.80 -0.57 8.66
C ASP A 26 11.89 -0.39 7.44
N PRO A 27 12.18 0.57 6.55
CA PRO A 27 11.29 0.84 5.42
C PRO A 27 11.23 -0.28 4.37
N GLY A 28 12.29 -1.06 4.23
CA GLY A 28 12.29 -2.17 3.24
C GLY A 28 11.23 -3.21 3.54
N PRO A 29 11.25 -3.84 4.73
CA PRO A 29 10.20 -4.78 5.12
C PRO A 29 8.81 -4.14 5.14
N ALA A 30 8.72 -2.87 5.55
CA ALA A 30 7.44 -2.16 5.56
C ALA A 30 6.87 -2.07 4.16
N ARG A 31 7.69 -1.68 3.19
CA ARG A 31 7.24 -1.56 1.80
C ARG A 31 6.78 -2.89 1.25
N ALA A 32 7.54 -3.97 1.51
CA ALA A 32 7.16 -5.31 1.05
C ALA A 32 5.82 -5.74 1.65
N ALA A 33 5.60 -5.49 2.93
CA ALA A 33 4.33 -5.85 3.57
C ALA A 33 3.17 -5.04 3.01
N LEU A 34 3.38 -3.74 2.73
CA LEU A 34 2.34 -2.89 2.15
C LEU A 34 2.00 -3.31 0.73
N ASP A 35 2.99 -3.75 -0.04
CA ASP A 35 2.73 -4.27 -1.39
C ASP A 35 1.86 -5.52 -1.32
N ARG A 36 2.16 -6.44 -0.39
CA ARG A 36 1.33 -7.63 -0.21
C ARG A 36 -0.09 -7.26 0.23
N ALA A 37 -0.22 -6.29 1.13
CA ALA A 37 -1.54 -5.85 1.57
C ALA A 37 -2.33 -5.23 0.41
N GLY A 38 -1.68 -4.45 -0.42
CA GLY A 38 -2.30 -3.87 -1.61
C GLY A 38 -2.81 -4.94 -2.56
N GLU A 39 -2.02 -6.02 -2.74
CA GLU A 39 -2.45 -7.14 -3.56
C GLU A 39 -3.64 -7.86 -2.97
N GLY A 40 -3.67 -8.01 -1.64
CA GLY A 40 -4.82 -8.61 -0.95
C GLY A 40 -6.09 -7.83 -1.18
N LEU A 41 -6.04 -6.51 -1.06
CA LEU A 41 -7.20 -5.66 -1.32
C LEU A 41 -7.60 -5.70 -2.80
N ALA A 42 -6.64 -5.77 -3.71
CA ALA A 42 -6.94 -5.88 -5.13
C ALA A 42 -7.65 -7.20 -5.43
N GLU A 43 -7.23 -8.29 -4.77
CA GLU A 43 -7.89 -9.58 -4.94
C GLU A 43 -9.33 -9.54 -4.40
N LEU A 44 -9.55 -8.88 -3.27
CA LEU A 44 -10.92 -8.71 -2.75
C LEU A 44 -11.78 -7.94 -3.75
N ARG A 45 -11.22 -6.91 -4.38
CA ARG A 45 -11.94 -6.15 -5.40
C ARG A 45 -12.31 -7.02 -6.59
N ARG A 46 -11.43 -7.91 -7.01
CA ARG A 46 -11.74 -8.83 -8.12
C ARG A 46 -12.86 -9.79 -7.77
N ARG A 47 -12.97 -10.17 -6.49
CA ARG A 47 -14.01 -11.10 -6.03
C ARG A 47 -15.33 -10.40 -5.73
N TRP A 48 -15.31 -9.08 -5.63
CA TRP A 48 -16.45 -8.28 -5.21
C TRP A 48 -17.74 -8.57 -6.00
N PRO A 49 -17.70 -8.65 -7.35
CA PRO A 49 -18.94 -8.87 -8.12
C PRO A 49 -19.61 -10.20 -7.81
N ALA A 50 -18.87 -11.19 -7.33
CA ALA A 50 -19.44 -12.51 -7.01
C ALA A 50 -20.09 -12.56 -5.62
N LEU A 51 -19.91 -11.52 -4.80
CA LEU A 51 -20.44 -11.49 -3.45
C LEU A 51 -21.89 -10.98 -3.47
N SER A 52 -22.72 -11.53 -2.57
CA SER A 52 -24.08 -11.02 -2.35
C SER A 52 -24.02 -9.64 -1.67
N ALA A 53 -25.13 -8.93 -1.66
CA ALA A 53 -25.21 -7.64 -0.98
C ALA A 53 -24.85 -7.75 0.50
N ALA A 54 -25.35 -8.81 1.17
CA ALA A 54 -25.04 -9.04 2.58
C ALA A 54 -23.56 -9.31 2.79
N GLN A 55 -22.96 -10.12 1.91
CA GLN A 55 -21.53 -10.44 1.98
C GLN A 55 -20.70 -9.19 1.74
N ARG A 56 -21.08 -8.34 0.79
CA ARG A 56 -20.39 -7.06 0.55
C ARG A 56 -20.42 -6.17 1.77
N GLY A 57 -21.55 -6.17 2.50
CA GLY A 57 -21.64 -5.39 3.72
C GLY A 57 -20.64 -5.84 4.77
N VAL A 58 -20.51 -7.16 4.95
CA VAL A 58 -19.57 -7.74 5.92
C VAL A 58 -18.13 -7.47 5.51
N VAL A 59 -17.79 -7.82 4.28
CA VAL A 59 -16.40 -7.69 3.79
C VAL A 59 -16.01 -6.20 3.71
N GLY A 60 -16.91 -5.37 3.20
CA GLY A 60 -16.64 -3.93 3.08
C GLY A 60 -16.44 -3.26 4.43
N GLY A 61 -17.21 -3.68 5.43
CA GLY A 61 -17.07 -3.16 6.78
C GLY A 61 -15.69 -3.43 7.38
N GLY A 62 -15.08 -4.57 7.01
CA GLY A 62 -13.73 -4.88 7.44
C GLY A 62 -12.66 -4.29 6.55
N ALA A 63 -12.92 -4.21 5.24
CA ALA A 63 -11.92 -3.74 4.28
C ALA A 63 -11.66 -2.23 4.36
N GLY A 64 -12.67 -1.45 4.68
CA GLY A 64 -12.51 0.00 4.78
C GLY A 64 -11.44 0.43 5.76
N PRO A 65 -11.52 -0.02 7.03
CA PRO A 65 -10.48 0.30 8.01
C PRO A 65 -9.09 -0.20 7.61
N VAL A 66 -9.00 -1.38 7.01
CA VAL A 66 -7.71 -1.93 6.54
C VAL A 66 -7.14 -1.03 5.45
N ARG A 67 -7.98 -0.59 4.50
CA ARG A 67 -7.55 0.31 3.45
C ARG A 67 -7.04 1.63 4.03
N ALA A 68 -7.74 2.18 5.01
CA ALA A 68 -7.34 3.43 5.62
C ALA A 68 -5.97 3.29 6.31
N ARG A 69 -5.75 2.18 7.00
CA ARG A 69 -4.46 1.92 7.65
C ARG A 69 -3.35 1.72 6.63
N LEU A 70 -3.65 1.02 5.54
CA LEU A 70 -2.69 0.83 4.46
C LEU A 70 -2.25 2.17 3.88
N ASP A 71 -3.21 3.03 3.57
CA ASP A 71 -2.91 4.34 2.99
C ASP A 71 -2.10 5.20 3.97
N ALA A 72 -2.45 5.17 5.26
CA ALA A 72 -1.72 5.91 6.29
C ALA A 72 -0.28 5.40 6.41
N ALA A 73 -0.10 4.08 6.37
CA ALA A 73 1.23 3.50 6.46
C ALA A 73 2.07 3.84 5.24
N ARG A 74 1.46 3.83 4.05
CA ARG A 74 2.16 4.23 2.83
C ARG A 74 2.65 5.68 2.92
N ALA A 75 1.86 6.54 3.54
CA ALA A 75 2.25 7.93 3.70
C ALA A 75 3.46 8.10 4.62
N ARG A 76 3.72 7.12 5.48
CA ARG A 76 4.88 7.13 6.37
C ARG A 76 6.17 6.67 5.69
N LEU A 77 6.08 6.02 4.53
CA LEU A 77 7.27 5.51 3.84
C LEU A 77 8.14 6.65 3.35
N PRO A 78 9.48 6.49 3.44
CA PRO A 78 10.38 7.46 2.83
C PRO A 78 10.20 7.48 1.33
N ARG A 79 10.46 8.61 0.72
CA ARG A 79 10.41 8.71 -0.73
C ARG A 79 11.52 7.90 -1.35
N GLN A 80 11.15 7.00 -2.27
CA GLN A 80 12.13 6.25 -3.03
C GLN A 80 12.64 7.01 -4.22
N VAL A 81 11.81 7.90 -4.72
CA VAL A 81 12.08 8.57 -5.98
C VAL A 81 13.44 9.27 -5.98
N ALA A 82 13.89 9.69 -4.84
CA ALA A 82 15.18 10.35 -4.74
C ALA A 82 16.33 9.43 -5.10
N LEU A 83 16.10 8.15 -5.11
CA LEU A 83 17.17 7.20 -5.27
C LEU A 83 17.39 6.75 -6.66
N SER A 84 16.52 6.52 -7.34
CA SER A 84 16.73 5.81 -8.56
C SER A 84 16.44 6.63 -9.73
N ASP A 85 16.43 6.57 -9.67
CA ASP A 85 16.13 6.84 -10.63
C ASP A 85 16.58 7.59 -11.15
N GLY A 86 16.76 7.33 -10.71
CA GLY A 86 17.05 7.96 -10.98
C GLY A 86 17.24 8.61 -11.22
N ALA A 87 17.33 8.72 -11.41
CA ALA A 87 17.32 9.38 -11.54
C ALA A 87 17.38 10.13 -11.88
N PRO A 88 17.40 10.27 -12.17
CA PRO A 88 17.37 11.10 -12.43
C PRO A 88 17.22 11.87 -12.75
N GLU A 89 16.91 11.76 -13.04
CA GLU A 89 16.47 12.52 -13.03
C GLU A 89 16.25 13.34 -13.02
N ARG A 90 16.32 13.34 -13.39
CA ARG A 90 15.88 14.26 -13.25
C ARG A 90 16.04 15.03 -13.18
N ASP A 91 16.14 14.91 -13.58
CA ASP A 91 16.01 15.85 -13.39
C ASP A 91 16.28 16.49 -13.40
N PRO A 92 16.56 16.32 -13.63
CA PRO A 92 16.53 17.16 -13.57
C PRO A 92 16.45 17.82 -13.63
N GLU A 93 16.38 17.43 -13.91
CA GLU A 93 16.06 18.13 -13.73
C GLU A 93 15.87 18.71 -13.45
N GLU A 94 15.95 18.11 -13.85
CA GLU A 94 15.60 18.73 -13.52
C GLU A 94 15.79 19.31 -13.10
N ASP A 95 16.08 18.76 -13.49
CA ASP A 95 16.19 19.55 -13.17
C ASP A 95 16.65 20.27 -13.16
N ALA A 96 16.91 19.99 -13.51
CA ALA A 96 17.12 20.78 -13.56
C ALA A 96 17.42 21.57 -13.64
N GLU A 97 17.42 21.50 -13.90
CA GLU A 97 17.56 22.45 -14.08
C GLU A 97 17.84 23.32 -14.14
N PRO A 98 17.87 23.11 -14.34
CA PRO A 98 18.15 24.13 -14.62
C PRO A 98 18.53 24.94 -14.66
N VAL A 99 18.49 24.71 -14.96
CA VAL A 99 18.85 25.64 -15.18
C VAL A 99 19.02 26.47 -15.51
N ALA A 100 19.04 26.37 -15.78
CA ALA A 100 19.16 27.20 -16.18
C ALA A 100 19.39 27.98 -16.50
N PRO A 101 19.51 28.04 -16.80
CA PRO A 101 19.73 28.79 -17.19
C PRO A 101 19.79 29.37 -17.35
N GLY A 102 19.82 29.01 -17.37
CA GLY A 102 19.77 29.36 -17.62
C GLY A 102 19.93 29.80 -17.72
#